data_ae32defaab152163ae09ddf2bc42e377
#
_entry.id   ae32defaab152163ae09ddf2bc42e377
#
_cell.length_a   1.000
_cell.length_b   1.000
_cell.length_c   1.000
_cell.angle_alpha   90.00
_cell.angle_beta   90.00
_cell.angle_gamma   90.00
#
_symmetry.space_group_name_H-M   'P 1'
#
loop_
_entity.id
_entity.type
_entity.pdbx_description
1 polymer ?
#
loop_
_entity_poly.entity_id
_entity_poly.type
_entity_poly.pdbx_seq_one_letter_code
_entity_poly.pdbx_strand_id
1 'polypeptide(L)'
;MTNKLTELEKVVERLETFVDALCEERDEAVCEAKNLRKALDERELELLQIDEESRKEKEHLREELETAKAELEESDRRMERLAERIRNLLPLLPDSPEK
;
A
#
# COMPACT_ATOMS: atom_id res chain seq x y z
N MET A 1 -25.17 22.25 -65.85
CA MET A 1 -23.75 22.35 -65.49
C MET A 1 -23.54 22.91 -64.09
N THR A 2 -24.23 23.98 -63.76
CA THR A 2 -24.14 24.57 -62.40
C THR A 2 -24.60 23.61 -61.30
N ASN A 3 -25.57 22.70 -61.59
CA ASN A 3 -26.07 21.73 -60.61
C ASN A 3 -25.02 20.67 -60.21
N LYS A 4 -24.15 20.25 -61.12
CA LYS A 4 -23.10 19.27 -60.82
C LYS A 4 -22.00 19.89 -59.94
N LEU A 5 -21.64 21.13 -60.19
CA LEU A 5 -20.66 21.85 -59.35
C LEU A 5 -21.21 22.06 -57.93
N THR A 6 -22.48 22.42 -57.81
CA THR A 6 -23.15 22.62 -56.53
C THR A 6 -23.22 21.28 -55.75
N GLU A 7 -23.50 20.19 -56.43
CA GLU A 7 -23.50 18.85 -55.83
C GLU A 7 -22.12 18.44 -55.35
N LEU A 8 -21.10 18.71 -56.15
CA LEU A 8 -19.70 18.43 -55.76
C LEU A 8 -19.28 19.28 -54.56
N GLU A 9 -19.62 20.55 -54.53
CA GLU A 9 -19.37 21.43 -53.38
C GLU A 9 -20.02 20.88 -52.12
N LYS A 10 -21.27 20.43 -52.20
CA LYS A 10 -21.97 19.82 -51.06
C LYS A 10 -21.28 18.55 -50.55
N VAL A 11 -20.80 17.71 -51.47
CA VAL A 11 -20.09 16.49 -51.13
C VAL A 11 -18.75 16.83 -50.44
N VAL A 12 -18.04 17.82 -50.96
CA VAL A 12 -16.78 18.26 -50.34
C VAL A 12 -17.03 18.84 -48.95
N GLU A 13 -18.07 19.65 -48.78
CA GLU A 13 -18.43 20.18 -47.46
C GLU A 13 -18.76 19.07 -46.44
N ARG A 14 -19.50 18.06 -46.88
CA ARG A 14 -19.82 16.89 -46.05
C ARG A 14 -18.55 16.11 -45.65
N LEU A 15 -17.63 15.95 -46.60
CA LEU A 15 -16.37 15.27 -46.33
C LEU A 15 -15.53 16.07 -45.36
N GLU A 16 -15.44 17.39 -45.52
CA GLU A 16 -14.70 18.25 -44.60
C GLU A 16 -15.29 18.20 -43.20
N THR A 17 -16.60 18.26 -43.06
CA THR A 17 -17.27 18.15 -41.78
C THR A 17 -17.01 16.81 -41.14
N PHE A 18 -17.05 15.73 -41.92
CA PHE A 18 -16.77 14.39 -41.45
C PHE A 18 -15.33 14.23 -40.98
N VAL A 19 -14.37 14.75 -41.75
CA VAL A 19 -12.95 14.74 -41.38
C VAL A 19 -12.70 15.54 -40.11
N ASP A 20 -13.32 16.72 -40.00
CA ASP A 20 -13.20 17.56 -38.81
C ASP A 20 -13.74 16.84 -37.56
N ALA A 21 -14.87 16.15 -37.68
CA ALA A 21 -15.46 15.38 -36.60
C ALA A 21 -14.53 14.22 -36.19
N LEU A 22 -13.94 13.53 -37.16
CA LEU A 22 -12.96 12.47 -36.88
C LEU A 22 -11.71 12.99 -36.21
N CYS A 23 -11.23 14.16 -36.61
CA CYS A 23 -10.06 14.79 -35.97
C CYS A 23 -10.36 15.17 -34.53
N GLU A 24 -11.55 15.69 -34.26
CA GLU A 24 -11.98 16.01 -32.91
C GLU A 24 -12.08 14.78 -32.03
N GLU A 25 -12.70 13.70 -32.53
CA GLU A 25 -12.77 12.43 -31.81
C GLU A 25 -11.38 11.86 -31.52
N ARG A 26 -10.47 11.94 -32.50
CA ARG A 26 -9.10 11.49 -32.30
C ARG A 26 -8.41 12.31 -31.21
N ASP A 27 -8.53 13.62 -31.25
CA ASP A 27 -7.89 14.51 -30.28
C ASP A 27 -8.44 14.27 -28.87
N GLU A 28 -9.74 14.06 -28.75
CA GLU A 28 -10.36 13.70 -27.47
C GLU A 28 -9.84 12.36 -26.95
N ALA A 29 -9.76 11.36 -27.83
CA ALA A 29 -9.24 10.03 -27.46
C ALA A 29 -7.78 10.11 -27.02
N VAL A 30 -6.95 10.88 -27.70
CA VAL A 30 -5.55 11.11 -27.33
C VAL A 30 -5.46 11.80 -25.99
N CYS A 31 -6.29 12.79 -25.75
CA CYS A 31 -6.33 13.51 -24.48
C CYS A 31 -6.75 12.60 -23.33
N GLU A 32 -7.79 11.78 -23.53
CA GLU A 32 -8.21 10.78 -22.54
C GLU A 32 -7.12 9.77 -22.24
N ALA A 33 -6.44 9.28 -23.29
CA ALA A 33 -5.34 8.33 -23.11
C ALA A 33 -4.20 8.94 -22.27
N LYS A 34 -3.87 10.20 -22.51
CA LYS A 34 -2.86 10.92 -21.72
C LYS A 34 -3.28 11.07 -20.26
N ASN A 35 -4.54 11.42 -20.04
CA ASN A 35 -5.07 11.59 -18.70
C ASN A 35 -5.10 10.28 -17.93
N LEU A 36 -5.47 9.19 -18.60
CA LEU A 36 -5.46 7.85 -18.01
C LEU A 36 -4.04 7.40 -17.66
N ARG A 37 -3.07 7.69 -18.51
CA ARG A 37 -1.66 7.39 -18.22
C ARG A 37 -1.17 8.13 -16.98
N LYS A 38 -1.49 9.42 -16.88
CA LYS A 38 -1.16 10.20 -15.68
C LYS A 38 -1.77 9.60 -14.43
N ALA A 39 -3.05 9.23 -14.52
CA ALA A 39 -3.76 8.63 -13.40
C ALA A 39 -3.14 7.30 -13.00
N LEU A 40 -2.72 6.48 -13.97
CA LEU A 40 -2.03 5.22 -13.70
C LEU A 40 -0.68 5.44 -13.05
N ASP A 41 0.11 6.38 -13.55
CA ASP A 41 1.41 6.71 -12.97
C ASP A 41 1.28 7.20 -11.53
N GLU A 42 0.29 8.03 -11.25
CA GLU A 42 -0.01 8.50 -9.89
C GLU A 42 -0.41 7.35 -8.98
N ARG A 43 -1.24 6.43 -9.48
CA ARG A 43 -1.65 5.24 -8.72
C ARG A 43 -0.48 4.32 -8.43
N GLU A 44 0.41 4.14 -9.39
CA GLU A 44 1.63 3.33 -9.20
C GLU A 44 2.52 3.93 -8.12
N LEU A 45 2.69 5.24 -8.13
CA LEU A 45 3.46 5.94 -7.09
C LEU A 45 2.81 5.78 -5.72
N GLU A 46 1.50 5.94 -5.63
CA GLU A 46 0.76 5.74 -4.38
C GLU A 46 0.93 4.32 -3.85
N LEU A 47 0.82 3.32 -4.73
CA LEU A 47 1.01 1.91 -4.36
C LEU A 47 2.42 1.65 -3.86
N LEU A 48 3.44 2.21 -4.51
CA LEU A 48 4.81 2.09 -4.06
C LEU A 48 5.03 2.70 -2.68
N GLN A 49 4.41 3.85 -2.42
CA GLN A 49 4.47 4.50 -1.11
C GLN A 49 3.80 3.66 -0.04
N ILE A 50 2.62 3.11 -0.34
CA ILE A 50 1.88 2.23 0.59
C ILE A 50 2.70 0.98 0.90
N ASP A 51 3.31 0.37 -0.13
CA ASP A 51 4.14 -0.82 0.05
C ASP A 51 5.36 -0.52 0.93
N GLU A 52 5.99 0.63 0.73
CA GLU A 52 7.14 1.03 1.55
C GLU A 52 6.75 1.30 2.99
N GLU A 53 5.66 2.01 3.22
CA GLU A 53 5.13 2.25 4.56
C GLU A 53 4.76 0.94 5.26
N SER A 54 4.09 0.05 4.53
CA SER A 54 3.73 -1.27 5.05
C SER A 54 4.95 -2.09 5.42
N ARG A 55 6.02 -2.02 4.64
CA ARG A 55 7.27 -2.71 4.92
C ARG A 55 7.93 -2.17 6.18
N LYS A 56 7.96 -0.85 6.32
CA LYS A 56 8.49 -0.19 7.51
C LYS A 56 7.73 -0.56 8.77
N GLU A 57 6.40 -0.58 8.67
CA GLU A 57 5.55 -0.98 9.79
C GLU A 57 5.80 -2.44 10.18
N LYS A 58 5.92 -3.33 9.20
CA LYS A 58 6.23 -4.74 9.45
C LYS A 58 7.57 -4.92 10.13
N GLU A 59 8.59 -4.19 9.69
CA GLU A 59 9.90 -4.20 10.33
C GLU A 59 9.83 -3.72 11.76
N HIS A 60 9.15 -2.61 11.97
CA HIS A 60 8.95 -2.04 13.31
C HIS A 60 8.23 -3.02 14.24
N LEU A 61 7.18 -3.65 13.76
CA LEU A 61 6.44 -4.66 14.52
C LEU A 61 7.30 -5.89 14.84
N ARG A 62 8.14 -6.31 13.91
CA ARG A 62 9.08 -7.41 14.14
C ARG A 62 10.09 -7.07 15.22
N GLU A 63 10.64 -5.86 15.19
CA GLU A 63 11.56 -5.38 16.20
C GLU A 63 10.91 -5.30 17.58
N GLU A 64 9.69 -4.79 17.65
CA GLU A 64 8.91 -4.76 18.87
C GLU A 64 8.63 -6.16 19.41
N LEU A 65 8.30 -7.08 18.51
CA LEU A 65 8.04 -8.46 18.88
C LEU A 65 9.29 -9.13 19.43
N GLU A 66 10.44 -8.93 18.80
CA GLU A 66 11.72 -9.47 19.28
C GLU A 66 12.09 -8.89 20.64
N THR A 67 11.90 -7.60 20.83
CA THR A 67 12.14 -6.93 22.10
C THR A 67 11.22 -7.50 23.19
N ALA A 68 9.94 -7.65 22.90
CA ALA A 68 8.98 -8.22 23.84
C ALA A 68 9.32 -9.66 24.20
N LYS A 69 9.76 -10.47 23.22
CA LYS A 69 10.20 -11.84 23.46
C LYS A 69 11.43 -11.88 24.36
N ALA A 70 12.40 -11.02 24.09
CA ALA A 70 13.61 -10.94 24.91
C ALA A 70 13.29 -10.54 26.35
N GLU A 71 12.41 -9.58 26.54
CA GLU A 71 11.94 -9.15 27.86
C GLU A 71 11.21 -10.28 28.60
N LEU A 72 10.37 -11.01 27.87
CA LEU A 72 9.66 -12.15 28.43
C LEU A 72 10.61 -13.25 28.87
N GLU A 73 11.59 -13.59 28.05
CA GLU A 73 12.61 -14.59 28.37
C GLU A 73 13.44 -14.17 29.58
N GLU A 74 13.80 -12.92 29.67
CA GLU A 74 14.52 -12.41 30.84
C GLU A 74 13.66 -12.44 32.10
N SER A 75 12.40 -12.07 31.99
CA SER A 75 11.44 -12.18 33.10
C SER A 75 11.31 -13.62 33.59
N ASP A 76 11.20 -14.57 32.66
CA ASP A 76 11.14 -16.00 32.97
C ASP A 76 12.39 -16.46 33.70
N ARG A 77 13.56 -16.05 33.24
CA ARG A 77 14.84 -16.38 33.90
C ARG A 77 14.93 -15.81 35.31
N ARG A 78 14.46 -14.59 35.51
CA ARG A 78 14.39 -13.98 36.84
C ARG A 78 13.46 -14.75 37.76
N MET A 79 12.31 -15.15 37.24
CA MET A 79 11.35 -15.95 37.99
C MET A 79 11.93 -17.32 38.38
N GLU A 80 12.63 -17.98 37.44
CA GLU A 80 13.29 -19.25 37.73
C GLU A 80 14.35 -19.10 38.80
N ARG A 81 15.20 -18.07 38.70
CA ARG A 81 16.22 -17.79 39.72
C ARG A 81 15.60 -17.52 41.06
N LEU A 82 14.53 -16.76 41.09
CA LEU A 82 13.82 -16.48 42.35
C LEU A 82 13.19 -17.73 42.93
N ALA A 83 12.56 -18.55 42.10
CA ALA A 83 11.99 -19.83 42.53
C ALA A 83 13.08 -20.78 43.07
N GLU A 84 14.23 -20.80 42.44
CA GLU A 84 15.37 -21.62 42.91
C GLU A 84 15.89 -21.11 44.25
N ARG A 85 16.03 -19.83 44.42
CA ARG A 85 16.43 -19.20 45.69
C ARG A 85 15.44 -19.54 46.79
N ILE A 86 14.15 -19.48 46.49
CA ILE A 86 13.11 -19.85 47.46
C ILE A 86 13.23 -21.33 47.83
N ARG A 87 13.43 -22.22 46.87
CA ARG A 87 13.62 -23.65 47.14
C ARG A 87 14.84 -23.91 48.01
N ASN A 88 15.91 -23.19 47.79
CA ASN A 88 17.13 -23.31 48.57
C ASN A 88 16.99 -22.77 49.98
N LEU A 89 16.13 -21.75 50.17
CA LEU A 89 15.91 -21.12 51.46
C LEU A 89 14.84 -21.84 52.31
N LEU A 90 13.89 -22.51 51.67
CA LEU A 90 12.81 -23.19 52.39
C LEU A 90 13.30 -24.22 53.44
N PRO A 91 14.28 -25.05 53.12
CA PRO A 91 14.79 -26.00 54.12
C PRO A 91 15.51 -25.35 55.30
N LEU A 92 15.94 -24.09 55.16
CA LEU A 92 16.64 -23.33 56.18
C LEU A 92 15.71 -22.60 57.12
N LEU A 93 14.44 -22.51 56.75
CA LEU A 93 13.45 -21.82 57.61
C LEU A 93 13.11 -22.66 58.82
N PRO A 94 12.96 -22.06 60.02
CA PRO A 94 12.51 -22.79 61.20
C PRO A 94 11.12 -23.33 61.02
N ASP A 95 10.79 -24.38 61.72
CA ASP A 95 9.45 -24.95 61.72
C ASP A 95 8.43 -23.94 62.18
N SER A 96 7.23 -24.06 61.64
CA SER A 96 6.15 -23.13 61.96
C SER A 96 5.84 -23.17 63.44
N PRO A 97 5.70 -22.01 64.09
CA PRO A 97 5.38 -21.96 65.50
C PRO A 97 3.94 -22.40 65.84
N GLU A 98 3.17 -22.73 64.83
CA GLU A 98 1.76 -23.13 65.01
C GLU A 98 1.59 -24.62 65.32
N LYS A 99 2.53 -25.27 65.66
CA LYS A 99 2.39 -26.69 66.08
C LYS A 99 2.06 -26.84 67.57
#